data_4e33a5058eec95b2a8ab0999c32ace9e
#
_entry.id   4e33a5058eec95b2a8ab0999c32ace9e
#
_cell.length_a   1.000
_cell.length_b   1.000
_cell.length_c   1.000
_cell.angle_alpha   90.00
_cell.angle_beta   90.00
_cell.angle_gamma   90.00
#
_symmetry.space_group_name_H-M   'P 1'
#
loop_
_entity.id
_entity.type
_entity.pdbx_description
1 polymer ?
#
loop_
_entity_poly.entity_id
_entity_poly.type
_entity_poly.pdbx_seq_one_letter_code
_entity_poly.pdbx_strand_id
1 'polypeptide(L)'
;MDSSGNSHSGGSDDALGAVAGGASAGETPLRSPRVAIIGAGMSGIAMAGKLRLAGIESFRIYEKCDQLGGTWRANTYPGLTCDIPSRYYSYTFAPNPDWSRVYSPGREIWSYLDRVAGEFALADRISLGTEVSEGHWLDGHWRLRTSRGEEADYDFIITAAGALVHPVKPDIPGLDSFAGRVFHSAEWDHSVPLRDRRIAVIGTGSTGMQLTRALAPVASRFELYQRTPQWILPLANRRYTRLTRWAYRTIPGLNRAAYRAWQVQVERTLGRATVKPGFARWWISTACRLHLRSLRDRSLRERFTPGYEPMCKRLIMGTGFYSQFKRPNVELVDAGIERIEPRGIVTRDGRVHELDVIVLATGFDAHAYMKPLELVGRDGVRLSELWDGEPFGYRSVAVPGFPNLFTLLGPHSPIGNQSICTVSETQIEFALALIDIWRRGGAEAMWPTAHATERFNAELRAAVPHTIWASGCMSWYIGKDGVPHPWPWTPERHREMLAQPLLEEWELAPSSVPV
;
A
#
# COMPACT_ATOMS: atom_id res chain seq x y z
N MET A 1 63.38 -53.11 8.89
CA MET A 1 62.97 -54.52 8.92
C MET A 1 61.78 -54.52 8.00
N ASP A 2 62.04 -54.70 6.74
CA ASP A 2 61.94 -55.95 5.97
C ASP A 2 60.50 -56.41 5.85
N SER A 3 59.93 -56.72 4.75
CA SER A 3 60.37 -56.85 3.37
C SER A 3 59.15 -57.40 2.57
N SER A 4 59.07 -57.00 1.35
CA SER A 4 58.79 -57.84 0.19
C SER A 4 57.43 -58.60 0.15
N GLY A 5 56.71 -58.69 -0.90
CA GLY A 5 56.96 -58.58 -2.29
C GLY A 5 56.04 -59.51 -3.07
N ASN A 6 55.82 -59.16 -4.32
CA ASN A 6 55.52 -60.05 -5.46
C ASN A 6 54.06 -60.44 -5.77
N SER A 7 53.45 -59.82 -6.76
CA SER A 7 53.28 -60.18 -8.17
C SER A 7 52.68 -61.56 -8.50
N HIS A 8 51.60 -61.55 -9.29
CA HIS A 8 51.36 -62.20 -10.61
C HIS A 8 49.88 -62.03 -11.00
N SER A 9 49.55 -61.27 -12.03
CA SER A 9 49.38 -61.59 -13.46
C SER A 9 48.35 -62.69 -13.81
N GLY A 10 47.44 -62.26 -14.67
CA GLY A 10 46.51 -63.09 -15.51
C GLY A 10 45.10 -62.53 -15.42
N GLY A 11 44.60 -61.88 -16.33
CA GLY A 11 44.38 -61.96 -17.76
C GLY A 11 43.10 -62.72 -18.08
N SER A 12 42.08 -62.03 -18.51
CA SER A 12 41.27 -62.28 -19.69
C SER A 12 39.86 -61.66 -19.58
N ASP A 13 39.64 -60.71 -20.37
CA ASP A 13 38.62 -60.48 -21.40
C ASP A 13 37.15 -60.85 -21.13
N ASP A 14 36.38 -59.84 -21.54
CA ASP A 14 35.04 -59.90 -22.14
C ASP A 14 33.80 -59.83 -21.22
N ALA A 15 33.13 -58.74 -21.23
CA ALA A 15 31.83 -58.54 -21.88
C ALA A 15 31.26 -57.14 -21.52
N LEU A 16 31.33 -56.31 -22.48
CA LEU A 16 30.58 -55.07 -22.59
C LEU A 16 29.08 -55.30 -22.44
N GLY A 17 28.50 -54.83 -21.35
CA GLY A 17 27.08 -54.54 -21.24
C GLY A 17 26.92 -53.01 -21.24
N ALA A 18 26.77 -52.43 -22.43
CA ALA A 18 26.35 -51.04 -22.59
C ALA A 18 24.91 -50.94 -22.07
N VAL A 19 24.76 -50.48 -20.84
CA VAL A 19 23.48 -49.96 -20.37
C VAL A 19 23.34 -48.56 -21.02
N ALA A 20 22.51 -48.56 -22.07
CA ALA A 20 22.06 -47.33 -22.72
C ALA A 20 21.58 -46.35 -21.66
N GLY A 21 22.17 -45.14 -21.67
CA GLY A 21 21.73 -44.04 -20.86
C GLY A 21 20.25 -43.80 -21.11
N GLY A 22 19.46 -43.95 -20.05
CA GLY A 22 18.10 -43.46 -20.04
C GLY A 22 18.15 -41.98 -20.29
N ALA A 23 17.65 -41.53 -21.44
CA ALA A 23 17.40 -40.14 -21.70
C ALA A 23 16.53 -39.64 -20.53
N SER A 24 17.03 -38.67 -19.77
CA SER A 24 16.23 -37.88 -18.86
C SER A 24 15.06 -37.35 -19.69
N ALA A 25 13.83 -37.67 -19.28
CA ALA A 25 12.64 -37.10 -19.87
C ALA A 25 12.86 -35.61 -19.87
N GLY A 26 12.95 -35.01 -21.07
CA GLY A 26 13.30 -33.62 -21.24
C GLY A 26 12.26 -32.76 -20.50
N GLU A 27 12.70 -32.02 -19.50
CA GLU A 27 11.85 -31.01 -18.89
C GLU A 27 11.37 -30.06 -19.99
N THR A 28 10.07 -30.01 -20.22
CA THR A 28 9.48 -29.08 -21.18
C THR A 28 9.95 -27.65 -20.79
N PRO A 29 10.56 -26.88 -21.71
CA PRO A 29 11.07 -25.57 -21.39
C PRO A 29 9.94 -24.68 -20.90
N LEU A 30 10.16 -23.98 -19.77
CA LEU A 30 9.19 -23.07 -19.19
C LEU A 30 8.85 -21.95 -20.17
N ARG A 31 7.56 -21.68 -20.35
CA ARG A 31 7.10 -20.53 -21.17
C ARG A 31 7.54 -19.21 -20.50
N SER A 32 7.86 -18.21 -21.31
CA SER A 32 8.22 -16.88 -20.82
C SER A 32 7.00 -15.95 -20.93
N PRO A 33 6.35 -15.57 -19.81
CA PRO A 33 5.17 -14.72 -19.85
C PRO A 33 5.57 -13.27 -20.13
N ARG A 34 4.76 -12.55 -20.92
CA ARG A 34 4.82 -11.10 -21.07
C ARG A 34 3.93 -10.47 -19.99
N VAL A 35 4.51 -9.68 -19.10
CA VAL A 35 3.80 -9.13 -17.94
C VAL A 35 3.76 -7.61 -18.00
N ALA A 36 2.57 -7.02 -17.96
CA ALA A 36 2.40 -5.59 -17.74
C ALA A 36 2.17 -5.30 -16.25
N ILE A 37 2.93 -4.36 -15.69
CA ILE A 37 2.75 -3.85 -14.33
C ILE A 37 2.28 -2.40 -14.45
N ILE A 38 1.13 -2.07 -13.85
CA ILE A 38 0.55 -0.73 -13.92
C ILE A 38 0.78 -0.01 -12.60
N GLY A 39 1.73 0.93 -12.60
CA GLY A 39 2.19 1.71 -11.46
C GLY A 39 3.59 1.33 -10.98
N ALA A 40 4.50 2.31 -10.89
CA ALA A 40 5.85 2.17 -10.34
C ALA A 40 5.95 2.67 -8.88
N GLY A 41 4.91 2.43 -8.11
CA GLY A 41 4.89 2.62 -6.66
C GLY A 41 5.51 1.43 -5.91
N MET A 42 5.32 1.40 -4.60
CA MET A 42 5.87 0.35 -3.73
C MET A 42 5.49 -1.07 -4.20
N SER A 43 4.23 -1.32 -4.54
CA SER A 43 3.77 -2.66 -4.97
C SER A 43 4.30 -3.04 -6.34
N GLY A 44 4.35 -2.11 -7.30
CA GLY A 44 4.84 -2.37 -8.65
C GLY A 44 6.35 -2.65 -8.69
N ILE A 45 7.14 -1.90 -7.92
CA ILE A 45 8.59 -2.16 -7.76
C ILE A 45 8.83 -3.52 -7.09
N ALA A 46 8.01 -3.88 -6.07
CA ALA A 46 8.08 -5.20 -5.45
C ALA A 46 7.78 -6.32 -6.44
N MET A 47 6.73 -6.17 -7.26
CA MET A 47 6.39 -7.16 -8.30
C MET A 47 7.53 -7.34 -9.28
N ALA A 48 8.08 -6.26 -9.82
CA ALA A 48 9.18 -6.30 -10.77
C ALA A 48 10.44 -6.97 -10.17
N GLY A 49 10.80 -6.64 -8.92
CA GLY A 49 11.90 -7.29 -8.21
C GLY A 49 11.66 -8.81 -8.03
N LYS A 50 10.44 -9.21 -7.70
CA LYS A 50 10.08 -10.63 -7.55
C LYS A 50 10.02 -11.37 -8.89
N LEU A 51 9.60 -10.73 -9.99
CA LEU A 51 9.69 -11.30 -11.35
C LEU A 51 11.14 -11.59 -11.73
N ARG A 52 12.07 -10.63 -11.49
CA ARG A 52 13.51 -10.84 -11.69
C ARG A 52 14.03 -12.03 -10.88
N LEU A 53 13.67 -12.12 -9.60
CA LEU A 53 14.06 -13.24 -8.73
C LEU A 53 13.50 -14.59 -9.20
N ALA A 54 12.34 -14.59 -9.87
CA ALA A 54 11.72 -15.78 -10.47
C ALA A 54 12.25 -16.09 -11.90
N GLY A 55 13.25 -15.33 -12.40
CA GLY A 55 13.81 -15.49 -13.74
C GLY A 55 12.83 -15.09 -14.87
N ILE A 56 11.88 -14.23 -14.59
CA ILE A 56 10.93 -13.70 -15.58
C ILE A 56 11.43 -12.31 -16.01
N GLU A 57 11.90 -12.24 -17.25
CA GLU A 57 12.55 -11.04 -17.80
C GLU A 57 11.64 -10.21 -18.71
N SER A 58 10.59 -10.82 -19.26
CA SER A 58 9.69 -10.15 -20.22
C SER A 58 8.56 -9.43 -19.47
N PHE A 59 8.88 -8.26 -18.89
CA PHE A 59 7.87 -7.39 -18.27
C PHE A 59 8.13 -5.92 -18.57
N ARG A 60 7.06 -5.11 -18.47
CA ARG A 60 7.10 -3.66 -18.58
C ARG A 60 6.30 -3.04 -17.43
N ILE A 61 6.84 -1.97 -16.84
CA ILE A 61 6.16 -1.17 -15.82
C ILE A 61 5.72 0.14 -16.48
N TYR A 62 4.46 0.48 -16.35
CA TYR A 62 3.90 1.74 -16.80
C TYR A 62 3.66 2.66 -15.61
N GLU A 63 4.24 3.86 -15.65
CA GLU A 63 4.07 4.87 -14.60
C GLU A 63 3.63 6.19 -15.27
N LYS A 64 2.48 6.71 -14.84
CA LYS A 64 1.93 7.96 -15.38
C LYS A 64 2.75 9.19 -15.05
N CYS A 65 3.50 9.14 -13.96
CA CYS A 65 4.36 10.22 -13.52
C CYS A 65 5.75 10.16 -14.16
N ASP A 66 6.47 11.27 -14.08
CA ASP A 66 7.84 11.43 -14.56
C ASP A 66 8.91 10.73 -13.70
N GLN A 67 8.51 10.21 -12.55
CA GLN A 67 9.38 9.53 -11.58
C GLN A 67 8.62 8.39 -10.90
N LEU A 68 9.37 7.34 -10.54
CA LEU A 68 8.86 6.24 -9.72
C LEU A 68 8.65 6.66 -8.25
N GLY A 69 7.93 5.82 -7.48
CA GLY A 69 7.79 5.96 -6.04
C GLY A 69 6.36 6.15 -5.54
N GLY A 70 5.37 6.34 -6.43
CA GLY A 70 3.95 6.41 -6.11
C GLY A 70 3.64 7.42 -4.99
N THR A 71 2.95 7.01 -3.94
CA THR A 71 2.55 7.85 -2.80
C THR A 71 3.74 8.59 -2.15
N TRP A 72 4.93 7.98 -2.07
CA TRP A 72 6.10 8.57 -1.42
C TRP A 72 6.81 9.61 -2.28
N ARG A 73 6.64 9.54 -3.60
CA ARG A 73 7.03 10.58 -4.53
C ARG A 73 6.01 11.73 -4.53
N ALA A 74 4.71 11.41 -4.57
CA ALA A 74 3.64 12.39 -4.69
C ALA A 74 3.52 13.29 -3.46
N ASN A 75 3.76 12.75 -2.26
CA ASN A 75 3.62 13.50 -1.01
C ASN A 75 4.97 14.01 -0.52
N THR A 76 5.13 15.34 -0.52
CA THR A 76 6.38 16.01 -0.15
C THR A 76 6.21 17.08 0.92
N TYR A 77 5.06 17.13 1.57
CA TYR A 77 4.74 18.12 2.59
C TYR A 77 5.63 18.03 3.83
N PRO A 78 5.88 19.14 4.53
CA PRO A 78 6.72 19.19 5.72
C PRO A 78 6.19 18.28 6.84
N GLY A 79 7.10 17.49 7.43
CA GLY A 79 6.75 16.59 8.54
C GLY A 79 6.22 15.23 8.13
N LEU A 80 6.15 14.93 6.83
CA LEU A 80 5.75 13.61 6.33
C LEU A 80 6.64 12.51 6.88
N THR A 81 6.02 11.54 7.56
CA THR A 81 6.67 10.31 8.05
C THR A 81 5.73 9.13 7.86
N CYS A 82 6.29 7.95 7.71
CA CYS A 82 5.53 6.70 7.83
C CYS A 82 5.02 6.52 9.27
N ASP A 83 3.93 5.80 9.44
CA ASP A 83 3.35 5.42 10.73
C ASP A 83 3.53 3.92 11.04
N ILE A 84 4.21 3.18 10.15
CA ILE A 84 4.66 1.80 10.33
C ILE A 84 6.18 1.81 10.56
N PRO A 85 6.72 0.97 11.47
CA PRO A 85 8.17 0.90 11.70
C PRO A 85 8.94 0.62 10.42
N SER A 86 9.95 1.45 10.11
CA SER A 86 10.65 1.45 8.81
C SER A 86 11.26 0.11 8.45
N ARG A 87 11.76 -0.65 9.44
CA ARG A 87 12.31 -1.99 9.19
C ARG A 87 11.25 -3.01 8.78
N TYR A 88 10.02 -2.85 9.24
CA TYR A 88 8.88 -3.64 8.80
C TYR A 88 8.21 -3.08 7.54
N TYR A 89 8.41 -1.76 7.28
CA TYR A 89 7.98 -1.08 6.05
C TYR A 89 9.07 -1.17 4.98
N SER A 90 9.56 -2.36 4.73
CA SER A 90 10.63 -2.71 3.78
C SER A 90 10.31 -4.04 3.13
N TYR A 91 10.86 -4.27 1.95
CA TYR A 91 10.77 -5.57 1.32
C TYR A 91 11.65 -6.59 2.04
N THR A 92 11.19 -7.84 2.11
CA THR A 92 11.94 -8.95 2.70
C THR A 92 13.14 -9.33 1.85
N PHE A 93 13.04 -9.17 0.54
CA PHE A 93 14.08 -9.47 -0.45
C PHE A 93 15.09 -8.32 -0.65
N ALA A 94 14.75 -7.10 -0.24
CA ALA A 94 15.62 -5.93 -0.34
C ALA A 94 15.63 -5.13 0.99
N PRO A 95 16.17 -5.70 2.09
CA PRO A 95 16.15 -5.05 3.40
C PRO A 95 17.04 -3.81 3.43
N ASN A 96 16.62 -2.78 4.20
CA ASN A 96 17.43 -1.59 4.42
C ASN A 96 17.98 -1.54 5.86
N PRO A 97 19.30 -1.66 6.07
CA PRO A 97 19.91 -1.52 7.40
C PRO A 97 20.03 -0.07 7.85
N ASP A 98 19.89 0.90 6.93
CA ASP A 98 20.32 2.28 7.11
C ASP A 98 19.22 3.28 7.48
N TRP A 99 18.05 2.81 7.78
CA TRP A 99 16.96 3.69 8.21
C TRP A 99 17.41 4.68 9.28
N SER A 100 17.09 5.96 9.11
CA SER A 100 17.51 7.00 10.05
C SER A 100 16.71 7.00 11.36
N ARG A 101 15.46 6.50 11.29
CA ARG A 101 14.50 6.53 12.41
C ARG A 101 13.62 5.27 12.44
N VAL A 102 12.93 5.09 13.55
CA VAL A 102 11.90 4.04 13.68
C VAL A 102 10.78 4.24 12.67
N TYR A 103 10.35 5.48 12.47
CA TYR A 103 9.36 5.87 11.46
C TYR A 103 10.01 6.86 10.51
N SER A 104 10.42 6.40 9.34
CA SER A 104 11.22 7.19 8.41
C SER A 104 10.44 8.32 7.73
N PRO A 105 11.11 9.42 7.41
CA PRO A 105 10.55 10.47 6.56
C PRO A 105 10.21 9.95 5.17
N GLY A 106 9.18 10.52 4.52
CA GLY A 106 8.74 10.10 3.20
C GLY A 106 9.83 10.11 2.13
N ARG A 107 10.70 11.12 2.14
CA ARG A 107 11.86 11.20 1.23
C ARG A 107 12.84 10.02 1.37
N GLU A 108 13.04 9.52 2.59
CA GLU A 108 13.93 8.38 2.83
C GLU A 108 13.32 7.07 2.28
N ILE A 109 11.98 6.94 2.36
CA ILE A 109 11.26 5.81 1.77
C ILE A 109 11.30 5.89 0.24
N TRP A 110 11.10 7.06 -0.33
CA TRP A 110 11.26 7.26 -1.77
C TRP A 110 12.66 6.91 -2.26
N SER A 111 13.72 7.39 -1.57
CA SER A 111 15.11 7.02 -1.88
C SER A 111 15.37 5.51 -1.73
N TYR A 112 14.68 4.84 -0.81
CA TYR A 112 14.74 3.39 -0.68
C TYR A 112 14.13 2.69 -1.90
N LEU A 113 12.99 3.16 -2.41
CA LEU A 113 12.35 2.59 -3.61
C LEU A 113 13.22 2.79 -4.86
N ASP A 114 13.80 3.97 -5.01
CA ASP A 114 14.72 4.29 -6.10
C ASP A 114 15.97 3.40 -6.08
N ARG A 115 16.56 3.20 -4.89
CA ARG A 115 17.67 2.26 -4.70
C ARG A 115 17.30 0.83 -5.08
N VAL A 116 16.13 0.34 -4.66
CA VAL A 116 15.68 -1.01 -5.00
C VAL A 116 15.45 -1.14 -6.51
N ALA A 117 14.86 -0.13 -7.15
CA ALA A 117 14.73 -0.13 -8.60
C ALA A 117 16.10 -0.22 -9.31
N GLY A 118 17.12 0.46 -8.79
CA GLY A 118 18.50 0.36 -9.28
C GLY A 118 19.13 -1.01 -9.04
N GLU A 119 19.00 -1.58 -7.82
CA GLU A 119 19.52 -2.91 -7.47
C GLU A 119 18.98 -4.03 -8.36
N PHE A 120 17.72 -3.90 -8.81
CA PHE A 120 17.07 -4.85 -9.71
C PHE A 120 17.14 -4.44 -11.19
N ALA A 121 17.91 -3.41 -11.54
CA ALA A 121 18.10 -2.91 -12.91
C ALA A 121 16.74 -2.68 -13.63
N LEU A 122 15.82 -1.96 -12.98
CA LEU A 122 14.47 -1.75 -13.50
C LEU A 122 14.35 -0.56 -14.47
N ALA A 123 15.39 0.28 -14.62
CA ALA A 123 15.33 1.51 -15.42
C ALA A 123 14.83 1.27 -16.83
N ASP A 124 15.35 0.24 -17.52
CA ASP A 124 14.96 -0.11 -18.89
C ASP A 124 13.58 -0.75 -19.01
N ARG A 125 12.97 -1.10 -17.87
CA ARG A 125 11.67 -1.75 -17.78
C ARG A 125 10.55 -0.77 -17.41
N ILE A 126 10.87 0.46 -16.99
CA ILE A 126 9.89 1.46 -16.57
C ILE A 126 9.66 2.46 -17.71
N SER A 127 8.41 2.57 -18.15
CA SER A 127 7.94 3.63 -19.03
C SER A 127 7.34 4.75 -18.19
N LEU A 128 8.15 5.77 -17.87
CA LEU A 128 7.74 6.95 -17.12
C LEU A 128 6.90 7.89 -18.01
N GLY A 129 6.04 8.73 -17.40
CA GLY A 129 5.15 9.66 -18.09
C GLY A 129 4.18 8.94 -19.04
N THR A 130 3.84 7.67 -18.76
CA THR A 130 3.04 6.82 -19.62
C THR A 130 1.91 6.20 -18.81
N GLU A 131 0.70 6.71 -18.98
CA GLU A 131 -0.51 6.18 -18.37
C GLU A 131 -1.11 5.09 -19.25
N VAL A 132 -1.52 3.96 -18.66
CA VAL A 132 -2.36 2.98 -19.35
C VAL A 132 -3.80 3.44 -19.23
N SER A 133 -4.45 3.69 -20.37
CA SER A 133 -5.83 4.20 -20.41
C SER A 133 -6.86 3.08 -20.45
N GLU A 134 -6.56 2.02 -21.21
CA GLU A 134 -7.47 0.89 -21.36
C GLU A 134 -6.74 -0.43 -21.63
N GLY A 135 -7.43 -1.53 -21.37
CA GLY A 135 -6.96 -2.87 -21.70
C GLY A 135 -8.11 -3.77 -22.07
N HIS A 136 -7.93 -4.58 -23.11
CA HIS A 136 -8.94 -5.51 -23.63
C HIS A 136 -8.39 -6.93 -23.63
N TRP A 137 -9.17 -7.86 -23.08
CA TRP A 137 -8.87 -9.30 -23.22
C TRP A 137 -9.36 -9.79 -24.58
N LEU A 138 -8.43 -10.10 -25.49
CA LEU A 138 -8.68 -10.52 -26.87
C LEU A 138 -7.79 -11.70 -27.20
N ASP A 139 -8.34 -12.74 -27.84
CA ASP A 139 -7.58 -13.86 -28.41
C ASP A 139 -6.57 -14.51 -27.42
N GLY A 140 -6.94 -14.62 -26.12
CA GLY A 140 -6.11 -15.27 -25.12
C GLY A 140 -5.02 -14.38 -24.49
N HIS A 141 -5.01 -13.07 -24.78
CA HIS A 141 -4.06 -12.13 -24.20
C HIS A 141 -4.69 -10.74 -23.96
N TRP A 142 -4.02 -9.91 -23.20
CA TRP A 142 -4.39 -8.52 -22.96
C TRP A 142 -3.74 -7.61 -23.99
N ARG A 143 -4.53 -6.77 -24.64
CA ARG A 143 -4.06 -5.63 -25.43
C ARG A 143 -4.24 -4.36 -24.64
N LEU A 144 -3.13 -3.72 -24.26
CA LEU A 144 -3.12 -2.46 -23.53
C LEU A 144 -2.90 -1.29 -24.48
N ARG A 145 -3.60 -0.18 -24.21
CA ARG A 145 -3.37 1.12 -24.87
C ARG A 145 -2.89 2.14 -23.83
N THR A 146 -1.89 2.90 -24.22
CA THR A 146 -1.31 3.96 -23.38
C THR A 146 -1.80 5.35 -23.80
N SER A 147 -1.62 6.33 -22.92
CA SER A 147 -1.88 7.76 -23.18
C SER A 147 -1.05 8.33 -24.34
N ARG A 148 -0.02 7.62 -24.80
CA ARG A 148 0.80 7.97 -25.95
C ARG A 148 0.29 7.35 -27.27
N GLY A 149 -0.80 6.60 -27.20
CA GLY A 149 -1.34 5.87 -28.35
C GLY A 149 -0.58 4.58 -28.68
N GLU A 150 0.36 4.15 -27.85
CA GLU A 150 1.07 2.88 -28.02
C GLU A 150 0.16 1.72 -27.61
N GLU A 151 0.18 0.66 -28.40
CA GLU A 151 -0.50 -0.61 -28.08
C GLU A 151 0.53 -1.73 -27.90
N ALA A 152 0.28 -2.61 -26.91
CA ALA A 152 1.14 -3.76 -26.65
C ALA A 152 0.34 -4.91 -26.04
N ASP A 153 0.74 -6.14 -26.40
CA ASP A 153 0.09 -7.38 -25.98
C ASP A 153 0.85 -8.03 -24.81
N TYR A 154 0.08 -8.46 -23.79
CA TYR A 154 0.57 -9.09 -22.56
C TYR A 154 -0.22 -10.33 -22.22
N ASP A 155 0.46 -11.33 -21.63
CA ASP A 155 -0.18 -12.54 -21.13
C ASP A 155 -0.78 -12.29 -19.74
N PHE A 156 -0.20 -11.34 -18.97
CA PHE A 156 -0.65 -10.97 -17.64
C PHE A 156 -0.68 -9.46 -17.44
N ILE A 157 -1.68 -8.97 -16.69
CA ILE A 157 -1.72 -7.62 -16.14
C ILE A 157 -1.63 -7.70 -14.61
N ILE A 158 -0.73 -6.92 -14.04
CA ILE A 158 -0.61 -6.71 -12.60
C ILE A 158 -0.91 -5.24 -12.30
N THR A 159 -2.04 -4.96 -11.67
CA THR A 159 -2.33 -3.58 -11.27
C THR A 159 -1.73 -3.27 -9.91
N ALA A 160 -0.93 -2.21 -9.85
CA ALA A 160 -0.29 -1.65 -8.67
C ALA A 160 -0.59 -0.14 -8.57
N ALA A 161 -1.80 0.25 -8.98
CA ALA A 161 -2.23 1.64 -9.15
C ALA A 161 -2.34 2.42 -7.83
N GLY A 162 -2.45 1.72 -6.69
CA GLY A 162 -2.56 2.31 -5.37
C GLY A 162 -3.97 2.83 -5.05
N ALA A 163 -4.27 3.05 -3.76
CA ALA A 163 -5.57 3.50 -3.28
C ALA A 163 -5.60 4.99 -2.89
N LEU A 164 -4.45 5.64 -2.71
CA LEU A 164 -4.34 7.04 -2.27
C LEU A 164 -3.72 7.90 -3.39
N VAL A 165 -4.43 7.99 -4.51
CA VAL A 165 -3.94 8.61 -5.75
C VAL A 165 -4.75 9.85 -6.14
N HIS A 166 -6.05 9.88 -5.82
CA HIS A 166 -6.98 10.94 -6.20
C HIS A 166 -7.25 11.87 -5.03
N PRO A 167 -6.61 13.08 -4.95
CA PRO A 167 -6.86 14.04 -3.90
C PRO A 167 -8.31 14.52 -3.89
N VAL A 168 -8.94 14.57 -2.72
CA VAL A 168 -10.29 15.11 -2.57
C VAL A 168 -10.20 16.59 -2.26
N LYS A 169 -10.61 17.44 -3.20
CA LYS A 169 -10.81 18.87 -2.97
C LYS A 169 -12.24 19.07 -2.45
N PRO A 170 -12.41 19.70 -1.28
CA PRO A 170 -13.73 19.88 -0.70
C PRO A 170 -14.53 20.92 -1.51
N ASP A 171 -15.82 20.69 -1.66
CA ASP A 171 -16.75 21.67 -2.20
C ASP A 171 -17.09 22.70 -1.10
N ILE A 172 -16.26 23.76 -1.02
CA ILE A 172 -16.44 24.88 -0.10
C ILE A 172 -16.75 26.12 -0.93
N PRO A 173 -17.90 26.78 -0.71
CA PRO A 173 -18.25 27.98 -1.46
C PRO A 173 -17.14 29.03 -1.42
N GLY A 174 -16.74 29.54 -2.57
CA GLY A 174 -15.74 30.59 -2.70
C GLY A 174 -14.29 30.14 -2.58
N LEU A 175 -13.97 28.84 -2.57
CA LEU A 175 -12.59 28.32 -2.49
C LEU A 175 -11.68 28.94 -3.55
N ASP A 176 -12.16 29.08 -4.79
CA ASP A 176 -11.41 29.65 -5.90
C ASP A 176 -11.28 31.17 -5.85
N SER A 177 -12.05 31.85 -4.96
CA SER A 177 -11.98 33.31 -4.78
C SER A 177 -10.87 33.76 -3.83
N PHE A 178 -10.22 32.82 -3.12
CA PHE A 178 -9.19 33.16 -2.16
C PHE A 178 -7.98 33.82 -2.83
N ALA A 179 -7.61 35.00 -2.38
CA ALA A 179 -6.51 35.77 -2.98
C ALA A 179 -5.11 35.25 -2.58
N GLY A 180 -5.02 34.44 -1.53
CA GLY A 180 -3.78 33.80 -1.08
C GLY A 180 -3.49 32.50 -1.86
N ARG A 181 -2.74 31.59 -1.26
CA ARG A 181 -2.36 30.32 -1.89
C ARG A 181 -3.19 29.17 -1.33
N VAL A 182 -3.77 28.37 -2.24
CA VAL A 182 -4.50 27.14 -1.90
C VAL A 182 -3.85 25.97 -2.60
N PHE A 183 -3.55 24.91 -1.89
CA PHE A 183 -3.10 23.64 -2.49
C PHE A 183 -3.44 22.45 -1.60
N HIS A 184 -3.60 21.30 -2.25
CA HIS A 184 -3.78 20.03 -1.53
C HIS A 184 -2.42 19.50 -1.06
N SER A 185 -2.39 18.80 0.07
CA SER A 185 -1.15 18.24 0.63
C SER A 185 -0.41 17.28 -0.32
N ALA A 186 -1.11 16.60 -1.22
CA ALA A 186 -0.50 15.76 -2.27
C ALA A 186 -0.01 16.56 -3.49
N GLU A 187 -0.37 17.82 -3.59
CA GLU A 187 0.05 18.77 -4.63
C GLU A 187 0.85 19.92 -4.00
N TRP A 188 1.82 19.57 -3.14
CA TRP A 188 2.54 20.53 -2.31
C TRP A 188 3.35 21.53 -3.13
N ASP A 189 3.04 22.83 -2.96
CA ASP A 189 3.76 23.91 -3.62
C ASP A 189 4.97 24.36 -2.78
N HIS A 190 6.16 23.91 -3.15
CA HIS A 190 7.43 24.26 -2.49
C HIS A 190 7.87 25.71 -2.73
N SER A 191 7.27 26.43 -3.67
CA SER A 191 7.59 27.83 -3.96
C SER A 191 6.98 28.79 -2.94
N VAL A 192 5.98 28.34 -2.16
CA VAL A 192 5.27 29.17 -1.19
C VAL A 192 6.05 29.27 0.12
N PRO A 193 6.49 30.49 0.52
CA PRO A 193 7.13 30.69 1.82
C PRO A 193 6.08 30.57 2.94
N LEU A 194 6.34 29.67 3.90
CA LEU A 194 5.40 29.38 5.00
C LEU A 194 5.81 30.05 6.33
N ARG A 195 7.07 30.50 6.45
CA ARG A 195 7.55 31.17 7.66
C ARG A 195 6.84 32.52 7.81
N ASP A 196 6.42 32.82 9.04
CA ASP A 196 5.75 34.03 9.43
C ASP A 196 4.44 34.34 8.66
N ARG A 197 3.81 33.31 8.09
CA ARG A 197 2.51 33.39 7.40
C ARG A 197 1.37 32.96 8.32
N ARG A 198 0.15 33.43 7.99
CA ARG A 198 -1.11 32.98 8.58
C ARG A 198 -1.57 31.77 7.78
N ILE A 199 -1.52 30.60 8.38
CA ILE A 199 -1.71 29.31 7.70
C ILE A 199 -2.93 28.59 8.27
N ALA A 200 -3.85 28.20 7.40
CA ALA A 200 -4.91 27.25 7.71
C ALA A 200 -4.56 25.85 7.19
N VAL A 201 -4.84 24.83 7.98
CA VAL A 201 -4.85 23.43 7.54
C VAL A 201 -6.26 22.88 7.73
N ILE A 202 -6.90 22.48 6.63
CA ILE A 202 -8.25 21.90 6.65
C ILE A 202 -8.14 20.38 6.69
N GLY A 203 -8.50 19.77 7.83
CA GLY A 203 -8.48 18.33 8.03
C GLY A 203 -7.55 17.87 9.16
N THR A 204 -8.01 16.87 9.89
CA THR A 204 -7.39 16.34 11.12
C THR A 204 -6.88 14.92 10.99
N GLY A 205 -6.72 14.39 9.75
CA GLY A 205 -6.13 13.09 9.49
C GLY A 205 -4.61 13.04 9.78
N SER A 206 -3.94 11.96 9.38
CA SER A 206 -2.49 11.80 9.57
C SER A 206 -1.70 12.98 8.99
N THR A 207 -2.08 13.46 7.81
CA THR A 207 -1.47 14.62 7.16
C THR A 207 -1.66 15.90 7.98
N GLY A 208 -2.90 16.18 8.43
CA GLY A 208 -3.19 17.36 9.24
C GLY A 208 -2.41 17.38 10.55
N MET A 209 -2.28 16.23 11.21
CA MET A 209 -1.46 16.08 12.42
C MET A 209 0.02 16.36 12.15
N GLN A 210 0.57 15.81 11.07
CA GLN A 210 1.98 15.98 10.69
C GLN A 210 2.28 17.44 10.30
N LEU A 211 1.39 18.07 9.52
CA LEU A 211 1.47 19.48 9.14
C LEU A 211 1.39 20.40 10.36
N THR A 212 0.46 20.14 11.30
CA THR A 212 0.37 20.91 12.55
C THR A 212 1.71 20.93 13.29
N ARG A 213 2.37 19.78 13.40
CA ARG A 213 3.67 19.70 14.08
C ARG A 213 4.79 20.41 13.33
N ALA A 214 4.73 20.44 12.01
CA ALA A 214 5.77 21.04 11.18
C ALA A 214 5.58 22.55 11.02
N LEU A 215 4.35 23.04 10.87
CA LEU A 215 4.04 24.41 10.49
C LEU A 215 3.71 25.31 11.69
N ALA A 216 3.07 24.82 12.73
CA ALA A 216 2.75 25.60 13.92
C ALA A 216 3.96 26.33 14.54
N PRO A 217 5.19 25.75 14.57
CA PRO A 217 6.37 26.45 15.09
C PRO A 217 6.89 27.60 14.22
N VAL A 218 6.55 27.65 12.94
CA VAL A 218 7.12 28.61 11.97
C VAL A 218 6.11 29.64 11.46
N ALA A 219 4.82 29.38 11.61
CA ALA A 219 3.74 30.28 11.22
C ALA A 219 3.61 31.44 12.20
N SER A 220 3.24 32.64 11.71
CA SER A 220 2.80 33.75 12.59
C SER A 220 1.46 33.44 13.27
N ARG A 221 0.56 32.80 12.53
CA ARG A 221 -0.70 32.22 13.02
C ARG A 221 -0.95 30.90 12.33
N PHE A 222 -1.33 29.90 13.09
CA PHE A 222 -1.65 28.57 12.59
C PHE A 222 -3.04 28.15 13.05
N GLU A 223 -3.91 27.78 12.11
CA GLU A 223 -5.27 27.37 12.38
C GLU A 223 -5.51 25.97 11.84
N LEU A 224 -5.96 25.05 12.71
CA LEU A 224 -6.38 23.71 12.32
C LEU A 224 -7.90 23.66 12.27
N TYR A 225 -8.44 23.46 11.08
CA TYR A 225 -9.89 23.30 10.87
C TYR A 225 -10.30 21.84 11.07
N GLN A 226 -11.14 21.62 12.08
CA GLN A 226 -11.57 20.29 12.50
C GLN A 226 -13.07 20.09 12.27
N ARG A 227 -13.43 19.16 11.38
CA ARG A 227 -14.81 18.68 11.26
C ARG A 227 -15.09 17.55 12.25
N THR A 228 -14.14 16.63 12.40
CA THR A 228 -14.24 15.47 13.29
C THR A 228 -12.92 15.27 14.00
N PRO A 229 -12.90 15.20 15.33
CA PRO A 229 -11.68 14.93 16.08
C PRO A 229 -11.19 13.49 15.82
N GLN A 230 -9.89 13.25 16.05
CA GLN A 230 -9.26 11.96 15.77
C GLN A 230 -8.55 11.42 17.03
N TRP A 231 -8.59 10.09 17.17
CA TRP A 231 -7.78 9.40 18.16
C TRP A 231 -6.31 9.35 17.73
N ILE A 232 -5.41 9.68 18.65
CA ILE A 232 -3.97 9.67 18.39
C ILE A 232 -3.29 8.71 19.36
N LEU A 233 -2.63 7.69 18.81
CA LEU A 233 -1.76 6.79 19.56
C LEU A 233 -0.37 7.44 19.72
N PRO A 234 0.13 7.63 20.95
CA PRO A 234 1.44 8.25 21.17
C PRO A 234 2.56 7.29 20.79
N LEU A 235 3.17 7.49 19.65
CA LEU A 235 4.35 6.74 19.19
C LEU A 235 5.55 7.65 19.07
N ALA A 236 6.61 7.35 19.83
CA ALA A 236 7.85 8.11 19.82
C ALA A 236 8.70 7.72 18.59
N ASN A 237 9.02 8.70 17.75
CA ASN A 237 9.87 8.50 16.58
C ASN A 237 11.35 8.71 16.93
N ARG A 238 12.03 7.67 17.44
CA ARG A 238 13.42 7.71 17.84
C ARG A 238 14.36 7.64 16.62
N ARG A 239 15.46 8.39 16.69
CA ARG A 239 16.55 8.28 15.71
C ARG A 239 17.39 7.04 16.00
N TYR A 240 17.81 6.32 14.96
CA TYR A 240 18.84 5.29 15.07
C TYR A 240 20.22 5.96 15.14
N THR A 241 21.05 5.51 16.09
CA THR A 241 22.43 5.99 16.23
C THR A 241 23.30 5.42 15.10
N ARG A 242 24.50 6.00 14.90
CA ARG A 242 25.49 5.45 13.96
C ARG A 242 25.86 4.01 14.32
N LEU A 243 26.03 3.73 15.62
CA LEU A 243 26.33 2.39 16.13
C LEU A 243 25.19 1.40 15.82
N THR A 244 23.95 1.80 16.05
CA THR A 244 22.77 0.96 15.73
C THR A 244 22.74 0.60 14.25
N ARG A 245 22.93 1.57 13.36
CA ARG A 245 22.95 1.33 11.91
C ARG A 245 24.14 0.45 11.49
N TRP A 246 25.33 0.68 12.07
CA TRP A 246 26.49 -0.18 11.87
C TRP A 246 26.19 -1.62 12.26
N ALA A 247 25.63 -1.86 13.45
CA ALA A 247 25.25 -3.20 13.90
C ALA A 247 24.27 -3.90 12.93
N TYR A 248 23.28 -3.20 12.40
CA TYR A 248 22.33 -3.75 11.44
C TYR A 248 22.96 -4.08 10.07
N ARG A 249 24.04 -3.40 9.69
CA ARG A 249 24.82 -3.72 8.47
C ARG A 249 25.71 -4.93 8.65
N THR A 250 26.39 -5.00 9.81
CA THR A 250 27.53 -5.90 9.99
C THR A 250 27.19 -7.20 10.69
N ILE A 251 26.19 -7.19 11.58
CA ILE A 251 25.81 -8.41 12.31
C ILE A 251 24.83 -9.22 11.45
N PRO A 252 25.23 -10.42 10.99
CA PRO A 252 24.39 -11.25 10.15
C PRO A 252 23.04 -11.57 10.82
N GLY A 253 21.97 -11.46 10.07
CA GLY A 253 20.63 -11.79 10.56
C GLY A 253 19.97 -10.75 11.48
N LEU A 254 20.71 -9.79 12.07
CA LEU A 254 20.16 -8.82 13.01
C LEU A 254 19.03 -7.96 12.40
N ASN A 255 19.23 -7.49 11.15
CA ASN A 255 18.21 -6.71 10.45
C ASN A 255 16.94 -7.54 10.18
N ARG A 256 17.10 -8.82 9.80
CA ARG A 256 15.98 -9.76 9.61
C ARG A 256 15.27 -10.07 10.93
N ALA A 257 16.01 -10.25 12.01
CA ALA A 257 15.42 -10.46 13.33
C ALA A 257 14.62 -9.24 13.80
N ALA A 258 15.14 -8.03 13.58
CA ALA A 258 14.44 -6.79 13.89
C ALA A 258 13.17 -6.61 13.01
N TYR A 259 13.23 -6.96 11.72
CA TYR A 259 12.05 -6.99 10.85
C TYR A 259 10.95 -7.88 11.46
N ARG A 260 11.30 -9.13 11.79
CA ARG A 260 10.36 -10.09 12.38
C ARG A 260 9.79 -9.63 13.72
N ALA A 261 10.63 -9.03 14.57
CA ALA A 261 10.18 -8.50 15.86
C ALA A 261 9.14 -7.39 15.68
N TRP A 262 9.38 -6.45 14.76
CA TRP A 262 8.43 -5.40 14.44
C TRP A 262 7.16 -5.94 13.77
N GLN A 263 7.29 -6.91 12.87
CA GLN A 263 6.15 -7.60 12.27
C GLN A 263 5.25 -8.22 13.34
N VAL A 264 5.81 -9.05 14.20
CA VAL A 264 5.07 -9.71 15.28
C VAL A 264 4.43 -8.69 16.22
N GLN A 265 5.15 -7.62 16.57
CA GLN A 265 4.61 -6.57 17.41
C GLN A 265 3.41 -5.88 16.75
N VAL A 266 3.53 -5.39 15.51
CA VAL A 266 2.46 -4.66 14.83
C VAL A 266 1.25 -5.57 14.60
N GLU A 267 1.47 -6.80 14.14
CA GLU A 267 0.39 -7.74 13.85
C GLU A 267 -0.35 -8.19 15.12
N ARG A 268 0.37 -8.46 16.22
CA ARG A 268 -0.24 -8.85 17.51
C ARG A 268 -0.91 -7.69 18.24
N THR A 269 -0.51 -6.46 17.96
CA THR A 269 -1.14 -5.26 18.55
C THR A 269 -2.18 -4.68 17.58
N LEU A 270 -1.78 -3.83 16.66
CA LEU A 270 -2.67 -3.11 15.76
C LEU A 270 -3.48 -4.08 14.86
N GLY A 271 -2.80 -5.09 14.27
CA GLY A 271 -3.41 -6.06 13.38
C GLY A 271 -4.57 -6.84 14.03
N ARG A 272 -4.41 -7.24 15.29
CA ARG A 272 -5.48 -7.94 16.03
C ARG A 272 -6.50 -6.99 16.63
N ALA A 273 -6.08 -5.83 17.11
CA ALA A 273 -6.96 -4.89 17.80
C ALA A 273 -8.13 -4.40 16.94
N THR A 274 -7.91 -4.26 15.63
CA THR A 274 -8.95 -3.82 14.68
C THR A 274 -10.01 -4.89 14.43
N VAL A 275 -9.61 -6.16 14.39
CA VAL A 275 -10.47 -7.26 13.94
C VAL A 275 -11.03 -8.11 15.09
N LYS A 276 -10.42 -8.06 16.28
CA LYS A 276 -10.90 -8.84 17.44
C LYS A 276 -10.89 -7.99 18.72
N PRO A 277 -11.94 -8.08 19.56
CA PRO A 277 -11.87 -7.53 20.92
C PRO A 277 -10.81 -8.26 21.73
N GLY A 278 -10.25 -7.61 22.77
CA GLY A 278 -9.27 -8.20 23.66
C GLY A 278 -8.25 -7.22 24.18
N PHE A 279 -7.18 -7.74 24.80
CA PHE A 279 -6.17 -6.95 25.50
C PHE A 279 -5.50 -5.89 24.57
N ALA A 280 -5.15 -6.26 23.34
CA ALA A 280 -4.52 -5.32 22.40
C ALA A 280 -5.44 -4.10 22.09
N ARG A 281 -6.74 -4.34 21.84
CA ARG A 281 -7.73 -3.28 21.62
C ARG A 281 -7.89 -2.40 22.88
N TRP A 282 -8.03 -3.03 24.02
CA TRP A 282 -8.13 -2.31 25.30
C TRP A 282 -6.91 -1.44 25.57
N TRP A 283 -5.70 -1.98 25.35
CA TRP A 283 -4.44 -1.26 25.60
C TRP A 283 -4.29 -0.05 24.66
N ILE A 284 -4.50 -0.24 23.35
CA ILE A 284 -4.41 0.85 22.36
C ILE A 284 -5.45 1.94 22.68
N SER A 285 -6.69 1.54 22.97
CA SER A 285 -7.76 2.47 23.31
C SER A 285 -7.44 3.26 24.60
N THR A 286 -6.88 2.58 25.60
CA THR A 286 -6.45 3.21 26.85
C THR A 286 -5.30 4.19 26.60
N ALA A 287 -4.30 3.80 25.79
CA ALA A 287 -3.18 4.68 25.44
C ALA A 287 -3.64 5.94 24.71
N CYS A 288 -4.59 5.84 23.78
CA CYS A 288 -5.19 6.99 23.10
C CYS A 288 -5.91 7.93 24.06
N ARG A 289 -6.74 7.35 24.97
CA ARG A 289 -7.47 8.13 25.98
C ARG A 289 -6.54 8.82 26.97
N LEU A 290 -5.46 8.13 27.42
CA LEU A 290 -4.45 8.74 28.29
C LEU A 290 -3.65 9.83 27.56
N HIS A 291 -3.33 9.65 26.29
CA HIS A 291 -2.67 10.68 25.50
C HIS A 291 -3.54 11.94 25.36
N LEU A 292 -4.84 11.79 25.10
CA LEU A 292 -5.77 12.91 25.06
C LEU A 292 -5.86 13.61 26.43
N ARG A 293 -5.86 12.86 27.54
CA ARG A 293 -5.83 13.43 28.91
C ARG A 293 -4.57 14.21 29.24
N SER A 294 -3.48 14.07 28.45
CA SER A 294 -2.29 14.91 28.59
C SER A 294 -2.53 16.39 28.24
N LEU A 295 -3.62 16.68 27.53
CA LEU A 295 -4.18 18.03 27.39
C LEU A 295 -4.78 18.45 28.74
N ARG A 296 -4.14 19.45 29.40
CA ARG A 296 -4.61 19.99 30.70
C ARG A 296 -5.83 20.90 30.52
N ASP A 297 -5.90 21.61 29.41
CA ASP A 297 -7.03 22.46 29.05
C ASP A 297 -8.28 21.57 28.82
N ARG A 298 -9.30 21.77 29.65
CA ARG A 298 -10.53 20.98 29.62
C ARG A 298 -11.34 21.27 28.36
N SER A 299 -11.44 22.54 27.95
CA SER A 299 -12.19 22.94 26.77
C SER A 299 -11.59 22.34 25.50
N LEU A 300 -10.27 22.47 25.30
CA LEU A 300 -9.57 21.84 24.19
C LEU A 300 -9.69 20.31 24.21
N ARG A 301 -9.62 19.70 25.39
CA ARG A 301 -9.77 18.25 25.52
C ARG A 301 -11.15 17.78 25.10
N GLU A 302 -12.21 18.48 25.47
CA GLU A 302 -13.59 18.19 25.08
C GLU A 302 -13.74 18.30 23.55
N ARG A 303 -13.22 19.35 22.94
CA ARG A 303 -13.22 19.59 21.48
C ARG A 303 -12.41 18.56 20.70
N PHE A 304 -11.33 18.00 21.27
CA PHE A 304 -10.53 16.94 20.67
C PHE A 304 -11.03 15.53 21.00
N THR A 305 -12.09 15.36 21.78
CA THR A 305 -12.61 14.03 22.13
C THR A 305 -13.48 13.49 21.01
N PRO A 306 -13.06 12.38 20.33
CA PRO A 306 -13.90 11.77 19.30
C PRO A 306 -15.12 11.07 19.89
N GLY A 307 -16.26 11.18 19.20
CA GLY A 307 -17.50 10.49 19.55
C GLY A 307 -17.58 9.04 19.06
N TYR A 308 -16.44 8.42 18.74
CA TYR A 308 -16.35 7.04 18.24
C TYR A 308 -15.17 6.30 18.89
N GLU A 309 -15.16 4.97 18.81
CA GLU A 309 -14.11 4.15 19.43
C GLU A 309 -12.76 4.26 18.68
N PRO A 310 -11.63 4.25 19.42
CA PRO A 310 -10.30 4.21 18.78
C PRO A 310 -10.18 3.07 17.77
N MET A 311 -9.50 3.30 16.66
CA MET A 311 -9.29 2.38 15.52
C MET A 311 -10.51 2.18 14.60
N CYS A 312 -11.71 2.68 14.94
CA CYS A 312 -12.85 2.63 14.03
C CYS A 312 -12.59 3.44 12.75
N LYS A 313 -11.91 4.57 12.86
CA LYS A 313 -11.25 5.27 11.73
C LYS A 313 -9.77 4.97 11.72
N ARG A 314 -9.06 5.30 10.63
CA ARG A 314 -7.59 5.20 10.59
C ARG A 314 -6.99 5.81 11.84
N LEU A 315 -6.30 5.00 12.64
CA LEU A 315 -5.65 5.45 13.84
C LEU A 315 -4.45 6.34 13.47
N ILE A 316 -4.43 7.56 13.99
CA ILE A 316 -3.32 8.47 13.81
C ILE A 316 -2.22 8.15 14.80
N MET A 317 -0.97 8.15 14.36
CA MET A 317 0.15 7.73 15.18
C MET A 317 1.20 8.83 15.28
N GLY A 318 1.58 9.19 16.50
CA GLY A 318 2.63 10.18 16.72
C GLY A 318 2.52 10.90 18.05
N THR A 319 3.56 11.64 18.39
CA THR A 319 3.63 12.49 19.60
C THR A 319 3.77 13.95 19.22
N GLY A 320 3.50 14.86 20.16
CA GLY A 320 3.77 16.28 20.00
C GLY A 320 2.70 17.07 19.24
N PHE A 321 1.58 16.47 18.84
CA PHE A 321 0.45 17.18 18.24
C PHE A 321 -0.25 18.07 19.24
N TYR A 322 -0.75 17.53 20.34
CA TYR A 322 -1.47 18.31 21.36
C TYR A 322 -0.63 19.41 22.00
N SER A 323 0.70 19.25 22.03
CA SER A 323 1.58 20.27 22.57
C SER A 323 1.65 21.55 21.72
N GLN A 324 1.29 21.48 20.43
CA GLN A 324 1.25 22.65 19.56
C GLN A 324 0.15 23.64 19.99
N PHE A 325 -0.95 23.16 20.52
CA PHE A 325 -2.08 23.98 20.99
C PHE A 325 -1.81 24.70 22.32
N LYS A 326 -0.60 24.55 22.89
CA LYS A 326 -0.10 25.40 23.99
C LYS A 326 0.57 26.68 23.47
N ARG A 327 0.81 26.78 22.18
CA ARG A 327 1.42 27.98 21.56
C ARG A 327 0.36 29.03 21.36
N PRO A 328 0.70 30.34 21.64
CA PRO A 328 -0.26 31.44 21.51
C PRO A 328 -0.69 31.70 20.05
N ASN A 329 0.11 31.25 19.09
CA ASN A 329 -0.16 31.42 17.66
C ASN A 329 -0.94 30.25 17.04
N VAL A 330 -1.40 29.26 17.82
CA VAL A 330 -2.08 28.07 17.33
C VAL A 330 -3.52 28.01 17.82
N GLU A 331 -4.44 27.93 16.88
CA GLU A 331 -5.88 27.85 17.16
C GLU A 331 -6.48 26.56 16.57
N LEU A 332 -7.38 25.92 17.34
CA LEU A 332 -8.28 24.89 16.82
C LEU A 332 -9.57 25.56 16.40
N VAL A 333 -9.97 25.41 15.14
CA VAL A 333 -11.24 25.92 14.60
C VAL A 333 -12.15 24.74 14.32
N ASP A 334 -13.19 24.58 15.12
CA ASP A 334 -14.20 23.51 14.99
C ASP A 334 -15.61 24.07 14.67
N ALA A 335 -15.76 25.37 14.58
CA ALA A 335 -16.86 26.00 13.89
C ALA A 335 -16.80 25.62 12.40
N GLY A 336 -17.90 25.10 11.85
CA GLY A 336 -17.93 24.69 10.44
C GLY A 336 -17.57 25.85 9.51
N ILE A 337 -16.85 25.55 8.44
CA ILE A 337 -16.60 26.51 7.37
C ILE A 337 -17.93 26.81 6.67
N GLU A 338 -18.26 28.07 6.53
CA GLU A 338 -19.42 28.51 5.78
C GLU A 338 -19.05 28.79 4.33
N ARG A 339 -18.02 29.63 4.14
CA ARG A 339 -17.48 29.99 2.82
C ARG A 339 -16.03 30.46 2.92
N ILE A 340 -15.40 30.63 1.79
CA ILE A 340 -14.09 31.26 1.65
C ILE A 340 -14.28 32.58 0.89
N GLU A 341 -13.60 33.61 1.36
CA GLU A 341 -13.55 34.94 0.75
C GLU A 341 -12.11 35.27 0.33
N PRO A 342 -11.88 36.31 -0.48
CA PRO A 342 -10.53 36.68 -0.93
C PRO A 342 -9.50 36.82 0.18
N ARG A 343 -9.87 37.22 1.37
CA ARG A 343 -8.97 37.45 2.52
C ARG A 343 -8.88 36.27 3.50
N GLY A 344 -9.71 35.22 3.37
CA GLY A 344 -9.67 34.11 4.33
C GLY A 344 -10.94 33.28 4.41
N ILE A 345 -11.11 32.57 5.53
CA ILE A 345 -12.21 31.64 5.80
C ILE A 345 -13.25 32.31 6.70
N VAL A 346 -14.52 32.20 6.33
CA VAL A 346 -15.65 32.60 7.16
C VAL A 346 -16.25 31.33 7.77
N THR A 347 -16.36 31.31 9.09
CA THR A 347 -16.95 30.19 9.83
C THR A 347 -18.42 30.46 10.17
N ARG A 348 -19.19 29.41 10.44
CA ARG A 348 -20.65 29.50 10.71
C ARG A 348 -21.02 30.30 11.95
N ASP A 349 -20.06 30.58 12.83
CA ASP A 349 -20.20 31.50 13.96
C ASP A 349 -20.03 32.97 13.58
N GLY A 350 -19.87 33.27 12.28
CA GLY A 350 -19.70 34.61 11.72
C GLY A 350 -18.28 35.18 11.80
N ARG A 351 -17.29 34.46 12.34
CA ARG A 351 -15.89 34.91 12.39
C ARG A 351 -15.24 34.87 11.03
N VAL A 352 -14.44 35.90 10.74
CA VAL A 352 -13.57 35.96 9.57
C VAL A 352 -12.14 35.67 10.01
N HIS A 353 -11.55 34.63 9.44
CA HIS A 353 -10.18 34.20 9.69
C HIS A 353 -9.30 34.65 8.53
N GLU A 354 -8.54 35.71 8.75
CA GLU A 354 -7.63 36.25 7.73
C GLU A 354 -6.41 35.35 7.56
N LEU A 355 -6.13 34.93 6.31
CA LEU A 355 -5.14 33.93 5.98
C LEU A 355 -4.28 34.33 4.78
N ASP A 356 -3.08 33.80 4.71
CA ASP A 356 -2.17 33.92 3.56
C ASP A 356 -2.11 32.59 2.76
N VAL A 357 -2.29 31.45 3.46
CA VAL A 357 -2.18 30.11 2.88
C VAL A 357 -3.26 29.18 3.45
N ILE A 358 -3.92 28.43 2.58
CA ILE A 358 -4.85 27.35 2.93
C ILE A 358 -4.29 26.04 2.40
N VAL A 359 -4.05 25.07 3.28
CA VAL A 359 -3.61 23.74 2.95
C VAL A 359 -4.76 22.76 3.13
N LEU A 360 -5.14 22.08 2.05
CA LEU A 360 -6.16 21.04 2.05
C LEU A 360 -5.53 19.70 2.47
N ALA A 361 -5.77 19.26 3.70
CA ALA A 361 -5.40 17.94 4.22
C ALA A 361 -6.65 17.03 4.25
N THR A 362 -7.44 17.09 3.19
CA THR A 362 -8.81 16.54 3.08
C THR A 362 -8.85 15.10 2.61
N GLY A 363 -7.68 14.50 2.34
CA GLY A 363 -7.52 13.08 2.03
C GLY A 363 -7.71 12.75 0.56
N PHE A 364 -8.03 11.47 0.29
CA PHE A 364 -8.08 10.88 -1.04
C PHE A 364 -9.41 10.13 -1.24
N ASP A 365 -9.85 10.06 -2.49
CA ASP A 365 -10.95 9.17 -2.88
C ASP A 365 -10.42 7.73 -3.01
N ALA A 366 -10.58 6.96 -1.95
CA ALA A 366 -10.17 5.56 -1.92
C ALA A 366 -11.13 4.63 -2.70
N HIS A 367 -12.31 5.13 -3.12
CA HIS A 367 -13.27 4.40 -3.93
C HIS A 367 -13.02 4.55 -5.44
N ALA A 368 -12.18 5.51 -5.83
CA ALA A 368 -11.73 5.68 -7.22
C ALA A 368 -10.64 4.66 -7.63
N TYR A 369 -10.75 3.44 -7.12
CA TYR A 369 -9.76 2.39 -7.33
C TYR A 369 -9.52 2.14 -8.83
N MET A 370 -8.25 2.21 -9.24
CA MET A 370 -7.76 2.06 -10.61
C MET A 370 -8.22 3.13 -11.63
N LYS A 371 -9.16 4.02 -11.31
CA LYS A 371 -9.57 5.06 -12.27
C LYS A 371 -8.37 5.94 -12.69
N PRO A 372 -8.31 6.39 -13.95
CA PRO A 372 -9.30 6.22 -15.03
C PRO A 372 -9.11 4.97 -15.90
N LEU A 373 -8.26 4.01 -15.50
CA LEU A 373 -8.00 2.78 -16.26
C LEU A 373 -9.30 2.00 -16.48
N GLU A 374 -9.65 1.71 -17.72
CA GLU A 374 -10.73 0.81 -18.09
C GLU A 374 -10.19 -0.54 -18.54
N LEU A 375 -10.67 -1.61 -17.95
CA LEU A 375 -10.36 -2.98 -18.37
C LEU A 375 -11.64 -3.67 -18.85
N VAL A 376 -11.53 -4.28 -20.03
CA VAL A 376 -12.59 -5.07 -20.64
C VAL A 376 -12.16 -6.53 -20.64
N GLY A 377 -12.82 -7.33 -19.82
CA GLY A 377 -12.54 -8.76 -19.64
C GLY A 377 -13.17 -9.63 -20.73
N ARG A 378 -13.40 -10.89 -20.38
CA ARG A 378 -14.11 -11.82 -21.25
C ARG A 378 -15.53 -11.32 -21.55
N ASP A 379 -16.02 -11.73 -22.69
CA ASP A 379 -17.40 -11.46 -23.14
C ASP A 379 -17.76 -9.95 -23.17
N GLY A 380 -16.71 -9.08 -23.24
CA GLY A 380 -16.87 -7.63 -23.31
C GLY A 380 -17.27 -6.95 -22.00
N VAL A 381 -17.21 -7.64 -20.88
CA VAL A 381 -17.57 -7.10 -19.56
C VAL A 381 -16.57 -6.02 -19.14
N ARG A 382 -17.05 -4.82 -18.83
CA ARG A 382 -16.23 -3.71 -18.34
C ARG A 382 -16.05 -3.80 -16.83
N LEU A 383 -14.81 -3.58 -16.35
CA LEU A 383 -14.53 -3.64 -14.92
C LEU A 383 -15.27 -2.54 -14.15
N SER A 384 -15.40 -1.36 -14.74
CA SER A 384 -16.15 -0.24 -14.17
C SER A 384 -17.65 -0.55 -13.98
N GLU A 385 -18.25 -1.30 -14.92
CA GLU A 385 -19.66 -1.75 -14.83
C GLU A 385 -19.81 -2.87 -13.80
N LEU A 386 -18.89 -3.84 -13.79
CA LEU A 386 -18.90 -4.94 -12.83
C LEU A 386 -18.81 -4.44 -11.38
N TRP A 387 -18.03 -3.40 -11.14
CA TRP A 387 -17.84 -2.85 -9.80
C TRP A 387 -18.89 -1.81 -9.41
N ASP A 388 -19.59 -1.17 -10.33
CA ASP A 388 -20.65 -0.16 -10.11
C ASP A 388 -20.45 0.70 -8.83
N GLY A 389 -19.21 1.18 -8.65
CA GLY A 389 -18.82 2.02 -7.53
C GLY A 389 -18.42 1.29 -6.24
N GLU A 390 -18.59 -0.02 -6.16
CA GLU A 390 -18.13 -0.84 -5.01
C GLU A 390 -17.18 -1.94 -5.49
N PRO A 391 -15.86 -1.68 -5.53
CA PRO A 391 -14.87 -2.66 -5.96
C PRO A 391 -14.85 -3.90 -5.09
N PHE A 392 -14.88 -5.07 -5.71
CA PHE A 392 -14.76 -6.36 -5.07
C PHE A 392 -13.78 -7.27 -5.82
N GLY A 393 -13.36 -8.36 -5.20
CA GLY A 393 -12.49 -9.34 -5.83
C GLY A 393 -12.42 -10.64 -5.03
N TYR A 394 -11.79 -11.64 -5.63
CA TYR A 394 -11.45 -12.89 -4.96
C TYR A 394 -10.16 -12.72 -4.19
N ARG A 395 -10.22 -12.89 -2.87
CA ARG A 395 -9.07 -12.78 -1.93
C ARG A 395 -8.25 -11.50 -2.10
N SER A 396 -8.88 -10.41 -2.57
CA SER A 396 -8.24 -9.11 -2.82
C SER A 396 -7.21 -9.10 -3.96
N VAL A 397 -7.12 -10.14 -4.78
CA VAL A 397 -6.05 -10.30 -5.79
C VAL A 397 -6.57 -10.46 -7.20
N ALA A 398 -7.74 -11.06 -7.40
CA ALA A 398 -8.25 -11.38 -8.74
C ALA A 398 -9.74 -11.05 -8.88
N VAL A 399 -10.20 -10.94 -10.13
CA VAL A 399 -11.59 -10.58 -10.46
C VAL A 399 -12.18 -11.65 -11.39
N PRO A 400 -13.41 -12.15 -11.13
CA PRO A 400 -14.03 -13.14 -12.00
C PRO A 400 -14.29 -12.56 -13.39
N GLY A 401 -14.05 -13.36 -14.44
CA GLY A 401 -14.20 -12.93 -15.84
C GLY A 401 -13.07 -12.06 -16.39
N PHE A 402 -12.01 -11.80 -15.60
CA PHE A 402 -10.82 -11.06 -16.03
C PHE A 402 -9.60 -11.98 -15.99
N PRO A 403 -9.31 -12.72 -17.07
CA PRO A 403 -8.25 -13.70 -17.09
C PRO A 403 -6.87 -13.08 -16.87
N ASN A 404 -6.00 -13.76 -16.11
CA ASN A 404 -4.62 -13.37 -15.91
C ASN A 404 -4.44 -11.91 -15.39
N LEU A 405 -5.48 -11.35 -14.76
CA LEU A 405 -5.46 -10.05 -14.09
C LEU A 405 -5.26 -10.25 -12.59
N PHE A 406 -4.20 -9.65 -12.05
CA PHE A 406 -3.95 -9.61 -10.61
C PHE A 406 -3.89 -8.18 -10.11
N THR A 407 -4.52 -7.95 -8.96
CA THR A 407 -4.58 -6.64 -8.31
C THR A 407 -3.73 -6.63 -7.04
N LEU A 408 -2.70 -5.82 -6.99
CA LEU A 408 -1.90 -5.61 -5.77
C LEU A 408 -2.53 -4.51 -4.93
N LEU A 409 -2.71 -4.77 -3.64
CA LEU A 409 -3.52 -3.95 -2.74
C LEU A 409 -4.95 -3.77 -3.30
N GLY A 410 -5.49 -4.81 -3.90
CA GLY A 410 -6.83 -4.86 -4.47
C GLY A 410 -7.94 -4.65 -3.44
N PRO A 411 -9.20 -4.69 -3.88
CA PRO A 411 -10.35 -4.48 -3.00
C PRO A 411 -10.29 -5.36 -1.76
N HIS A 412 -10.63 -4.81 -0.61
CA HIS A 412 -10.59 -5.47 0.70
C HIS A 412 -9.19 -5.93 1.18
N SER A 413 -8.12 -5.41 0.63
CA SER A 413 -6.77 -5.71 1.13
C SER A 413 -6.58 -5.22 2.58
N PRO A 414 -5.70 -5.85 3.39
CA PRO A 414 -5.47 -5.47 4.78
C PRO A 414 -4.67 -4.16 4.89
N ILE A 415 -5.31 -3.05 4.49
CA ILE A 415 -4.75 -1.70 4.54
C ILE A 415 -5.03 -1.10 5.92
N GLY A 416 -3.96 -0.68 6.62
CA GLY A 416 -4.11 0.06 7.87
C GLY A 416 -3.90 -0.73 9.15
N ASN A 417 -3.76 -2.04 9.10
CA ASN A 417 -3.50 -2.90 10.25
C ASN A 417 -2.18 -3.68 10.17
N GLN A 418 -1.47 -3.60 9.02
CA GLN A 418 -0.13 -4.16 8.83
C GLN A 418 0.66 -3.36 7.77
N SER A 419 1.89 -3.79 7.48
CA SER A 419 2.72 -3.18 6.43
C SER A 419 2.20 -3.51 5.04
N ILE A 420 2.00 -2.51 4.19
CA ILE A 420 1.63 -2.71 2.78
C ILE A 420 2.73 -3.45 1.99
N CYS A 421 3.99 -3.38 2.41
CA CYS A 421 5.06 -4.19 1.81
C CYS A 421 4.77 -5.68 1.98
N THR A 422 4.44 -6.10 3.21
CA THR A 422 4.09 -7.50 3.52
C THR A 422 2.82 -7.93 2.80
N VAL A 423 1.80 -7.06 2.73
CA VAL A 423 0.57 -7.36 1.98
C VAL A 423 0.89 -7.59 0.51
N SER A 424 1.64 -6.65 -0.11
CA SER A 424 2.02 -6.77 -1.52
C SER A 424 2.86 -8.02 -1.79
N GLU A 425 3.85 -8.33 -0.94
CA GLU A 425 4.67 -9.54 -1.12
C GLU A 425 3.84 -10.82 -1.04
N THR A 426 2.90 -10.92 -0.10
CA THR A 426 1.98 -12.06 0.02
C THR A 426 1.13 -12.23 -1.24
N GLN A 427 0.58 -11.12 -1.77
CA GLN A 427 -0.23 -11.12 -2.99
C GLN A 427 0.61 -11.42 -4.24
N ILE A 428 1.85 -10.94 -4.29
CA ILE A 428 2.80 -11.22 -5.37
C ILE A 428 3.17 -12.71 -5.40
N GLU A 429 3.44 -13.31 -4.24
CA GLU A 429 3.76 -14.74 -4.16
C GLU A 429 2.61 -15.62 -4.63
N PHE A 430 1.37 -15.25 -4.29
CA PHE A 430 0.18 -15.90 -4.80
C PHE A 430 0.03 -15.75 -6.33
N ALA A 431 0.23 -14.56 -6.88
CA ALA A 431 0.20 -14.31 -8.31
C ALA A 431 1.30 -15.08 -9.05
N LEU A 432 2.52 -15.13 -8.49
CA LEU A 432 3.64 -15.89 -9.06
C LEU A 432 3.38 -17.39 -9.07
N ALA A 433 2.69 -17.93 -8.07
CA ALA A 433 2.29 -19.35 -8.07
C ALA A 433 1.35 -19.67 -9.25
N LEU A 434 0.41 -18.77 -9.57
CA LEU A 434 -0.47 -18.92 -10.74
C LEU A 434 0.29 -18.70 -12.05
N ILE A 435 1.19 -17.73 -12.13
CA ILE A 435 2.06 -17.53 -13.29
C ILE A 435 2.95 -18.77 -13.53
N ASP A 436 3.42 -19.44 -12.48
CA ASP A 436 4.22 -20.66 -12.63
C ASP A 436 3.39 -21.83 -13.21
N ILE A 437 2.12 -21.97 -12.85
CA ILE A 437 1.20 -22.92 -13.48
C ILE A 437 1.09 -22.65 -14.99
N TRP A 438 0.92 -21.39 -15.38
CA TRP A 438 0.91 -20.98 -16.79
C TRP A 438 2.24 -21.31 -17.48
N ARG A 439 3.37 -21.01 -16.84
CA ARG A 439 4.71 -21.27 -17.40
C ARG A 439 4.94 -22.75 -17.67
N ARG A 440 4.38 -23.64 -16.87
CA ARG A 440 4.45 -25.10 -17.04
C ARG A 440 3.44 -25.66 -18.04
N GLY A 441 2.64 -24.81 -18.67
CA GLY A 441 1.62 -25.24 -19.64
C GLY A 441 0.32 -25.74 -19.01
N GLY A 442 0.11 -25.55 -17.69
CA GLY A 442 -1.09 -26.01 -17.00
C GLY A 442 -2.37 -25.27 -17.39
N ALA A 443 -2.25 -24.04 -17.91
CA ALA A 443 -3.35 -23.24 -18.43
C ALA A 443 -2.83 -22.16 -19.36
N GLU A 444 -3.65 -21.61 -20.26
CA GLU A 444 -3.36 -20.39 -21.03
C GLU A 444 -3.94 -19.15 -20.38
N ALA A 445 -5.10 -19.28 -19.78
CA ALA A 445 -5.75 -18.20 -19.05
C ALA A 445 -6.41 -18.74 -17.78
N MET A 446 -6.43 -17.92 -16.73
CA MET A 446 -7.00 -18.30 -15.45
C MET A 446 -7.66 -17.13 -14.75
N TRP A 447 -8.81 -17.36 -14.15
CA TRP A 447 -9.56 -16.38 -13.36
C TRP A 447 -10.38 -17.10 -12.28
N PRO A 448 -10.70 -16.44 -11.15
CA PRO A 448 -11.49 -17.07 -10.11
C PRO A 448 -12.93 -17.29 -10.59
N THR A 449 -13.55 -18.40 -10.16
CA THR A 449 -14.96 -18.65 -10.44
C THR A 449 -15.84 -17.60 -9.76
N ALA A 450 -16.99 -17.27 -10.37
CA ALA A 450 -17.98 -16.38 -9.76
C ALA A 450 -18.41 -16.93 -8.39
N HIS A 451 -18.68 -18.24 -8.29
CA HIS A 451 -19.09 -18.89 -7.04
C HIS A 451 -18.06 -18.75 -5.92
N ALA A 452 -16.77 -18.98 -6.19
CA ALA A 452 -15.70 -18.83 -5.19
C ALA A 452 -15.57 -17.36 -4.74
N THR A 453 -15.72 -16.43 -5.67
CA THR A 453 -15.68 -14.99 -5.39
C THR A 453 -16.87 -14.56 -4.53
N GLU A 454 -18.07 -14.98 -4.83
CA GLU A 454 -19.28 -14.71 -4.05
C GLU A 454 -19.18 -15.28 -2.64
N ARG A 455 -18.74 -16.55 -2.51
CA ARG A 455 -18.53 -17.19 -1.22
C ARG A 455 -17.52 -16.41 -0.38
N PHE A 456 -16.38 -16.03 -0.94
CA PHE A 456 -15.36 -15.22 -0.24
C PHE A 456 -15.94 -13.89 0.24
N ASN A 457 -16.68 -13.16 -0.62
CA ASN A 457 -17.27 -11.88 -0.25
C ASN A 457 -18.42 -12.03 0.78
N ALA A 458 -19.16 -13.14 0.76
CA ALA A 458 -20.15 -13.47 1.79
C ALA A 458 -19.47 -13.73 3.15
N GLU A 459 -18.39 -14.50 3.19
CA GLU A 459 -17.58 -14.73 4.39
C GLU A 459 -17.00 -13.41 4.93
N LEU A 460 -16.53 -12.54 4.04
CA LEU A 460 -16.01 -11.21 4.39
C LEU A 460 -17.08 -10.38 5.09
N ARG A 461 -18.28 -10.28 4.52
CA ARG A 461 -19.41 -9.57 5.14
C ARG A 461 -19.80 -10.17 6.49
N ALA A 462 -19.82 -11.49 6.60
CA ALA A 462 -20.11 -12.19 7.86
C ALA A 462 -19.08 -11.94 8.96
N ALA A 463 -17.83 -11.62 8.61
CA ALA A 463 -16.77 -11.32 9.58
C ALA A 463 -16.83 -9.88 10.11
N VAL A 464 -17.44 -8.95 9.39
CA VAL A 464 -17.51 -7.50 9.72
C VAL A 464 -18.06 -7.22 11.12
N PRO A 465 -19.15 -7.86 11.61
CA PRO A 465 -19.72 -7.58 12.92
C PRO A 465 -18.76 -7.81 14.09
N HIS A 466 -17.70 -8.58 13.89
CA HIS A 466 -16.68 -8.85 14.92
C HIS A 466 -15.56 -7.81 14.95
N THR A 467 -15.51 -6.92 13.98
CA THR A 467 -14.48 -5.88 13.87
C THR A 467 -14.85 -4.61 14.63
N ILE A 468 -13.86 -3.72 14.81
CA ILE A 468 -14.09 -2.40 15.41
C ILE A 468 -14.95 -1.52 14.51
N TRP A 469 -14.98 -1.77 13.20
CA TRP A 469 -15.74 -0.98 12.23
C TRP A 469 -17.25 -1.13 12.39
N ALA A 470 -17.73 -2.22 12.97
CA ALA A 470 -19.13 -2.41 13.34
C ALA A 470 -19.59 -1.49 14.50
N SER A 471 -18.70 -0.74 15.15
CA SER A 471 -19.06 0.21 16.22
C SER A 471 -19.73 1.50 15.71
N GLY A 472 -20.01 1.62 14.40
CA GLY A 472 -20.87 2.67 13.84
C GLY A 472 -20.15 3.99 13.51
N CYS A 473 -18.84 3.99 13.21
CA CYS A 473 -18.19 5.21 12.75
C CYS A 473 -18.33 5.40 11.24
N MET A 474 -18.59 6.62 10.82
CA MET A 474 -18.50 7.01 9.41
C MET A 474 -17.03 7.30 9.03
N SER A 475 -16.48 6.54 8.10
CA SER A 475 -15.09 6.70 7.63
C SER A 475 -14.98 6.26 6.17
N TRP A 476 -13.92 6.68 5.47
CA TRP A 476 -13.62 6.20 4.12
C TRP A 476 -13.34 4.68 4.06
N TYR A 477 -13.20 4.03 5.22
CA TYR A 477 -13.13 2.58 5.33
C TYR A 477 -14.46 1.87 5.06
N ILE A 478 -15.58 2.59 5.09
CA ILE A 478 -16.93 2.02 4.95
C ILE A 478 -17.45 2.33 3.56
N GLY A 479 -17.79 1.30 2.79
CA GLY A 479 -18.44 1.41 1.50
C GLY A 479 -19.86 1.99 1.59
N LYS A 480 -20.44 2.31 0.46
CA LYS A 480 -21.82 2.80 0.37
C LYS A 480 -22.82 1.76 0.87
N ASP A 481 -22.48 0.47 0.73
CA ASP A 481 -23.24 -0.68 1.22
C ASP A 481 -23.09 -0.93 2.74
N GLY A 482 -22.28 -0.11 3.43
CA GLY A 482 -21.98 -0.24 4.86
C GLY A 482 -20.92 -1.30 5.17
N VAL A 483 -20.34 -1.94 4.16
CA VAL A 483 -19.27 -2.93 4.34
C VAL A 483 -17.91 -2.23 4.44
N PRO A 484 -17.08 -2.58 5.44
CA PRO A 484 -15.72 -2.07 5.52
C PRO A 484 -14.86 -2.57 4.36
N HIS A 485 -14.15 -1.66 3.69
CA HIS A 485 -13.16 -2.02 2.67
C HIS A 485 -11.92 -2.75 3.20
N PRO A 486 -11.40 -2.48 4.43
CA PRO A 486 -10.26 -3.22 4.92
C PRO A 486 -10.60 -4.67 5.26
N TRP A 487 -9.63 -5.53 5.14
CA TRP A 487 -9.64 -6.95 5.46
C TRP A 487 -10.14 -7.22 6.90
N PRO A 488 -11.25 -8.00 7.11
CA PRO A 488 -11.87 -8.13 8.42
C PRO A 488 -11.25 -9.24 9.29
N TRP A 489 -10.21 -9.87 8.85
CA TRP A 489 -9.51 -10.93 9.59
C TRP A 489 -8.08 -10.52 9.99
N THR A 490 -7.40 -11.41 10.69
CA THR A 490 -6.03 -11.17 11.14
C THR A 490 -5.02 -11.22 9.98
N PRO A 491 -3.82 -10.61 10.14
CA PRO A 491 -2.75 -10.73 9.18
C PRO A 491 -2.31 -12.16 8.88
N GLU A 492 -2.37 -13.04 9.88
CA GLU A 492 -2.08 -14.46 9.73
C GLU A 492 -3.07 -15.13 8.75
N ARG A 493 -4.37 -14.82 8.89
CA ARG A 493 -5.41 -15.36 8.01
C ARG A 493 -5.23 -14.90 6.56
N HIS A 494 -4.75 -13.68 6.33
CA HIS A 494 -4.42 -13.20 4.98
C HIS A 494 -3.31 -14.06 4.35
N ARG A 495 -2.23 -14.34 5.09
CA ARG A 495 -1.15 -15.20 4.59
C ARG A 495 -1.59 -16.64 4.36
N GLU A 496 -2.42 -17.19 5.25
CA GLU A 496 -2.97 -18.54 5.10
C GLU A 496 -3.83 -18.68 3.84
N MET A 497 -4.73 -17.72 3.62
CA MET A 497 -5.62 -17.74 2.45
C MET A 497 -4.88 -17.57 1.13
N LEU A 498 -3.73 -16.89 1.13
CA LEU A 498 -2.92 -16.65 -0.05
C LEU A 498 -1.66 -17.53 -0.10
N ALA A 499 -1.54 -18.53 0.78
CA ALA A 499 -0.35 -19.40 0.79
C ALA A 499 -0.23 -20.21 -0.50
N GLN A 500 -1.34 -20.68 -1.02
CA GLN A 500 -1.42 -21.42 -2.30
C GLN A 500 -2.78 -21.20 -2.97
N PRO A 501 -2.83 -21.12 -4.31
CA PRO A 501 -4.08 -21.11 -5.04
C PRO A 501 -4.79 -22.46 -4.91
N LEU A 502 -6.09 -22.43 -4.65
CA LEU A 502 -6.98 -23.59 -4.67
C LEU A 502 -7.55 -23.70 -6.09
N LEU A 503 -7.02 -24.60 -6.91
CA LEU A 503 -7.33 -24.64 -8.33
C LEU A 503 -8.80 -24.95 -8.64
N GLU A 504 -9.50 -25.64 -7.74
CA GLU A 504 -10.95 -25.87 -7.82
C GLU A 504 -11.78 -24.56 -7.71
N GLU A 505 -11.18 -23.48 -7.24
CA GLU A 505 -11.81 -22.15 -7.17
C GLU A 505 -11.51 -21.29 -8.42
N TRP A 506 -10.78 -21.87 -9.40
CA TRP A 506 -10.35 -21.16 -10.61
C TRP A 506 -10.90 -21.82 -11.87
N GLU A 507 -11.30 -21.02 -12.83
CA GLU A 507 -11.50 -21.44 -14.21
C GLU A 507 -10.14 -21.39 -14.92
N LEU A 508 -9.78 -22.53 -15.55
CA LEU A 508 -8.53 -22.71 -16.27
C LEU A 508 -8.87 -22.97 -17.74
N ALA A 509 -8.53 -22.04 -18.62
CA ALA A 509 -8.64 -22.27 -20.05
C ALA A 509 -7.49 -23.20 -20.49
N PRO A 510 -7.77 -24.30 -21.21
CA PRO A 510 -6.74 -25.24 -21.65
C PRO A 510 -5.74 -24.57 -22.58
N SER A 511 -4.51 -25.11 -22.60
CA SER A 511 -3.51 -24.75 -23.60
C SER A 511 -3.97 -25.18 -24.98
N SER A 512 -3.93 -24.29 -25.96
CA SER A 512 -4.18 -24.59 -27.37
C SER A 512 -3.02 -25.39 -28.00
N VAL A 513 -1.89 -25.50 -27.32
CA VAL A 513 -0.73 -26.29 -27.76
C VAL A 513 -0.87 -27.70 -27.18
N PRO A 514 -0.93 -28.76 -28.01
CA PRO A 514 -0.88 -30.14 -27.50
C PRO A 514 0.44 -30.34 -26.74
N VAL A 515 0.35 -30.96 -25.56
CA VAL A 515 1.50 -31.35 -24.73
C VAL A 515 2.31 -32.46 -25.43
#